data_cda82e288a0d3cbcd54188f1253520bb
#
_entry.id   cda82e288a0d3cbcd54188f1253520bb
#
_cell.length_a   1.000
_cell.length_b   1.000
_cell.length_c   1.000
_cell.angle_alpha   90.00
_cell.angle_beta   90.00
_cell.angle_gamma   90.00
#
_symmetry.space_group_name_H-M   'P 1'
#
loop_
_entity.id
_entity.type
_entity.pdbx_description
1 polymer ?
#
loop_
_entity_poly.entity_id
_entity_poly.type
_entity_poly.pdbx_seq_one_letter_code
_entity_poly.pdbx_strand_id
1 'polypeptide(L)'
;MCINNVGAFNECYDEYGRDKVKEERYQKVDSVAEELGLPIIKTNSNFADAFPQNHLFTATYSSVFAIYMMQKFWKIYYYASSGIDYGHFSLSDRECAHYDLLSLQCFSTSGLIIYSEGGEKERIDKTRDIVDFKPAQKYLHVCLTKPYNCGRCSKCQRTLLTLDYLNKLDNFKEVFDINYYKENRVRYYKLLAYLHSMGNRMNEPVYQGMLSRPEFKKIADIEKIKNPLRKVKKKVLKK
;
A
#
# COMPACT_ATOMS: atom_id res chain seq x y z
N MET A 1 3.97 19.61 0.86
CA MET A 1 3.57 18.23 0.46
C MET A 1 3.31 18.20 -1.04
N CYS A 2 3.56 17.08 -1.70
CA CYS A 2 3.28 16.94 -3.12
C CYS A 2 2.42 15.69 -3.34
N ILE A 3 1.35 15.83 -4.12
CA ILE A 3 0.58 14.72 -4.63
C ILE A 3 0.67 14.68 -6.15
N ASN A 4 1.02 13.53 -6.69
CA ASN A 4 1.16 13.32 -8.11
C ASN A 4 0.13 12.28 -8.60
N ASN A 5 -0.74 12.70 -9.52
CA ASN A 5 -1.62 11.79 -10.23
C ASN A 5 -1.00 11.45 -11.59
N VAL A 6 -0.50 10.25 -11.73
CA VAL A 6 0.13 9.73 -12.97
C VAL A 6 -0.84 8.88 -13.81
N GLY A 7 -2.13 8.87 -13.48
CA GLY A 7 -3.15 8.08 -14.18
C GLY A 7 -3.16 6.59 -13.85
N ALA A 8 -2.27 6.13 -12.98
CA ALA A 8 -2.21 4.73 -12.59
C ALA A 8 -3.50 4.27 -11.89
N PHE A 9 -3.95 3.06 -12.18
CA PHE A 9 -5.17 2.45 -11.64
C PHE A 9 -6.48 3.19 -11.99
N ASN A 10 -6.50 4.04 -13.01
CA ASN A 10 -7.73 4.72 -13.43
C ASN A 10 -8.86 3.72 -13.74
N GLU A 11 -8.55 2.56 -14.32
CA GLU A 11 -9.50 1.49 -14.60
C GLU A 11 -10.15 0.88 -13.35
N CYS A 12 -9.49 0.99 -12.20
CA CYS A 12 -10.03 0.50 -10.92
C CYS A 12 -11.22 1.33 -10.42
N TYR A 13 -11.45 2.50 -11.01
CA TYR A 13 -12.44 3.48 -10.56
C TYR A 13 -13.53 3.76 -11.60
N ASP A 14 -13.63 2.96 -12.65
CA ASP A 14 -14.60 3.18 -13.74
C ASP A 14 -16.04 3.26 -13.24
N GLU A 15 -16.41 2.45 -12.23
CA GLU A 15 -17.73 2.46 -11.58
C GLU A 15 -18.09 3.82 -10.94
N TYR A 16 -17.08 4.58 -10.48
CA TYR A 16 -17.26 5.87 -9.79
C TYR A 16 -16.91 7.07 -10.65
N GLY A 17 -16.32 6.85 -11.83
CA GLY A 17 -15.77 7.89 -12.68
C GLY A 17 -14.41 8.41 -12.21
N ARG A 18 -13.44 8.47 -13.12
CA ARG A 18 -12.04 8.85 -12.84
C ARG A 18 -11.92 10.24 -12.22
N ASP A 19 -12.65 11.21 -12.75
CA ASP A 19 -12.55 12.61 -12.30
C ASP A 19 -13.08 12.80 -10.89
N LYS A 20 -14.18 12.13 -10.55
CA LYS A 20 -14.74 12.18 -9.19
C LYS A 20 -13.77 11.58 -8.17
N VAL A 21 -13.18 10.44 -8.45
CA VAL A 21 -12.22 9.79 -7.54
C VAL A 21 -10.97 10.64 -7.38
N LYS A 22 -10.48 11.25 -8.47
CA LYS A 22 -9.34 12.17 -8.42
C LYS A 22 -9.64 13.38 -7.54
N GLU A 23 -10.80 13.99 -7.71
CA GLU A 23 -11.24 15.14 -6.92
C GLU A 23 -11.34 14.81 -5.44
N GLU A 24 -11.99 13.71 -5.07
CA GLU A 24 -12.08 13.25 -3.68
C GLU A 24 -10.71 12.98 -3.06
N ARG A 25 -9.75 12.46 -3.83
CA ARG A 25 -8.36 12.27 -3.38
C ARG A 25 -7.66 13.59 -3.12
N TYR A 26 -7.82 14.55 -4.02
CA TYR A 26 -7.23 15.87 -3.86
C TYR A 26 -7.80 16.60 -2.63
N GLN A 27 -9.12 16.54 -2.41
CA GLN A 27 -9.75 17.10 -1.22
C GLN A 27 -9.22 16.49 0.08
N LYS A 28 -9.04 15.16 0.14
CA LYS A 28 -8.43 14.50 1.31
C LYS A 28 -7.01 14.97 1.55
N VAL A 29 -6.21 15.11 0.51
CA VAL A 29 -4.83 15.57 0.65
C VAL A 29 -4.76 17.04 1.03
N ASP A 30 -5.69 17.88 0.54
CA ASP A 30 -5.83 19.27 0.97
C ASP A 30 -6.09 19.35 2.48
N SER A 31 -7.06 18.55 2.98
CA SER A 31 -7.37 18.49 4.42
C SER A 31 -6.18 18.03 5.28
N VAL A 32 -5.40 17.07 4.79
CA VAL A 32 -4.16 16.63 5.48
C VAL A 32 -3.12 17.75 5.49
N ALA A 33 -2.91 18.42 4.35
CA ALA A 33 -1.94 19.51 4.23
C ALA A 33 -2.30 20.68 5.15
N GLU A 34 -3.57 21.04 5.21
CA GLU A 34 -4.10 22.08 6.09
C GLU A 34 -3.90 21.72 7.56
N GLU A 35 -4.29 20.50 7.98
CA GLU A 35 -4.13 20.04 9.37
C GLU A 35 -2.65 19.99 9.80
N LEU A 36 -1.74 19.72 8.87
CA LEU A 36 -0.29 19.71 9.12
C LEU A 36 0.38 21.08 8.96
N GLY A 37 -0.34 22.10 8.50
CA GLY A 37 0.23 23.42 8.20
C GLY A 37 1.27 23.38 7.08
N LEU A 38 1.13 22.45 6.10
CA LEU A 38 2.09 22.25 5.02
C LEU A 38 1.54 22.79 3.69
N PRO A 39 2.35 23.52 2.91
CA PRO A 39 1.97 23.87 1.54
C PRO A 39 1.81 22.59 0.70
N ILE A 40 0.88 22.61 -0.25
CA ILE A 40 0.63 21.48 -1.14
C ILE A 40 0.84 21.88 -2.60
N ILE A 41 1.46 20.97 -3.36
CA ILE A 41 1.56 21.03 -4.82
C ILE A 41 0.84 19.80 -5.37
N LYS A 42 -0.12 20.04 -6.27
CA LYS A 42 -0.86 18.98 -6.96
C LYS A 42 -0.43 18.93 -8.41
N THR A 43 -0.03 17.74 -8.87
CA THR A 43 0.31 17.48 -10.26
C THR A 43 -0.65 16.48 -10.88
N ASN A 44 -0.88 16.61 -12.17
CA ASN A 44 -1.66 15.68 -12.95
C ASN A 44 -0.90 15.39 -14.26
N SER A 45 -0.80 14.13 -14.61
CA SER A 45 -0.03 13.68 -15.77
C SER A 45 -0.81 12.64 -16.55
N ASN A 46 -0.72 12.70 -17.87
CA ASN A 46 -1.20 11.68 -18.78
C ASN A 46 -0.12 10.61 -19.11
N PHE A 47 0.91 10.47 -18.28
CA PHE A 47 2.02 9.56 -18.50
C PHE A 47 1.54 8.12 -18.74
N ALA A 48 0.57 7.64 -17.95
CA ALA A 48 0.05 6.28 -18.10
C ALA A 48 -0.74 6.07 -19.40
N ASP A 49 -1.37 7.12 -19.94
CA ASP A 49 -2.06 7.07 -21.22
C ASP A 49 -1.06 7.11 -22.40
N ALA A 50 -0.01 7.92 -22.27
CA ALA A 50 1.05 8.02 -23.28
C ALA A 50 1.96 6.77 -23.32
N PHE A 51 2.17 6.13 -22.17
CA PHE A 51 2.97 4.91 -22.00
C PHE A 51 2.17 3.84 -21.27
N PRO A 52 1.28 3.11 -21.96
CA PRO A 52 0.36 2.13 -21.37
C PRO A 52 1.11 0.85 -20.97
N GLN A 53 1.99 0.95 -20.01
CA GLN A 53 2.76 -0.15 -19.44
C GLN A 53 2.21 -0.54 -18.06
N ASN A 54 2.56 -1.75 -17.61
CA ASN A 54 2.19 -2.18 -16.27
C ASN A 54 2.75 -1.19 -15.23
N HIS A 55 1.87 -0.62 -14.42
CA HIS A 55 2.23 0.34 -13.39
C HIS A 55 3.35 -0.15 -12.44
N LEU A 56 3.39 -1.44 -12.12
CA LEU A 56 4.44 -1.98 -11.26
C LEU A 56 5.84 -1.82 -11.86
N PHE A 57 5.94 -1.75 -13.20
CA PHE A 57 7.22 -1.57 -13.90
C PHE A 57 7.58 -0.10 -14.11
N THR A 58 6.62 0.82 -14.00
CA THR A 58 6.79 2.23 -14.37
C THR A 58 6.54 3.22 -13.23
N ALA A 59 6.06 2.76 -12.07
CA ALA A 59 5.63 3.63 -10.96
C ALA A 59 6.69 4.66 -10.56
N THR A 60 7.92 4.24 -10.34
CA THR A 60 9.04 5.11 -9.96
C THR A 60 9.37 6.09 -11.07
N TYR A 61 9.47 5.62 -12.32
CA TYR A 61 9.79 6.46 -13.47
C TYR A 61 8.73 7.53 -13.73
N SER A 62 7.45 7.18 -13.65
CA SER A 62 6.35 8.14 -13.83
C SER A 62 6.32 9.19 -12.72
N SER A 63 6.67 8.81 -11.49
CA SER A 63 6.80 9.74 -10.36
C SER A 63 8.01 10.67 -10.53
N VAL A 64 9.16 10.13 -10.93
CA VAL A 64 10.37 10.92 -11.17
C VAL A 64 10.19 11.88 -12.35
N PHE A 65 9.46 11.49 -13.40
CA PHE A 65 9.09 12.39 -14.47
C PHE A 65 8.37 13.64 -13.94
N ALA A 66 7.37 13.48 -13.08
CA ALA A 66 6.66 14.61 -12.49
C ALA A 66 7.56 15.44 -11.57
N ILE A 67 8.47 14.80 -10.82
CA ILE A 67 9.46 15.49 -9.97
C ILE A 67 10.38 16.36 -10.83
N TYR A 68 10.85 15.86 -11.97
CA TYR A 68 11.72 16.62 -12.90
C TYR A 68 11.00 17.79 -13.57
N MET A 69 9.74 17.62 -13.96
CA MET A 69 8.96 18.72 -14.54
C MET A 69 8.88 19.93 -13.61
N MET A 70 9.02 19.69 -12.29
CA MET A 70 8.92 20.70 -11.25
C MET A 70 10.24 20.91 -10.48
N GLN A 71 11.37 20.44 -11.01
CA GLN A 71 12.67 20.46 -10.31
C GLN A 71 13.16 21.85 -9.87
N LYS A 72 12.64 22.94 -10.45
CA LYS A 72 12.97 24.30 -10.03
C LYS A 72 12.33 24.71 -8.69
N PHE A 73 11.36 23.95 -8.18
CA PHE A 73 10.69 24.23 -6.92
C PHE A 73 11.39 23.63 -5.70
N TRP A 74 12.28 22.63 -5.90
CA TRP A 74 12.96 21.93 -4.81
C TRP A 74 14.38 21.54 -5.16
N LYS A 75 15.24 21.52 -4.14
CA LYS A 75 16.60 20.98 -4.22
C LYS A 75 16.68 19.56 -3.68
N ILE A 76 15.78 19.19 -2.77
CA ILE A 76 15.71 17.89 -2.14
C ILE A 76 14.27 17.40 -2.26
N TYR A 77 14.10 16.15 -2.64
CA TYR A 77 12.82 15.48 -2.71
C TYR A 77 12.86 14.16 -1.93
N TYR A 78 11.96 13.97 -0.98
CA TYR A 78 11.79 12.72 -0.26
C TYR A 78 10.71 11.90 -0.92
N TYR A 79 11.13 10.82 -1.58
CA TYR A 79 10.22 9.87 -2.23
C TYR A 79 9.79 8.84 -1.20
N ALA A 80 8.50 8.78 -0.88
CA ALA A 80 7.96 7.79 0.03
C ALA A 80 8.13 6.38 -0.55
N SER A 81 8.95 5.56 0.09
CA SER A 81 9.19 4.18 -0.36
C SER A 81 7.88 3.38 -0.40
N SER A 82 7.81 2.45 -1.33
CA SER A 82 6.68 1.54 -1.50
C SER A 82 6.55 0.54 -0.33
N GLY A 83 5.89 -0.59 -0.56
CA GLY A 83 5.86 -1.70 0.41
C GLY A 83 7.10 -2.57 0.41
N ILE A 84 8.10 -2.27 -0.39
CA ILE A 84 9.36 -3.00 -0.47
C ILE A 84 10.37 -2.28 0.41
N ASP A 85 11.00 -3.01 1.31
CA ASP A 85 12.10 -2.55 2.17
C ASP A 85 13.46 -2.95 1.59
N TYR A 86 14.53 -2.41 2.16
CA TYR A 86 15.89 -2.67 1.70
C TYR A 86 16.30 -4.16 1.79
N GLY A 87 15.71 -4.94 2.69
CA GLY A 87 15.93 -6.38 2.77
C GLY A 87 15.39 -7.16 1.56
N HIS A 88 14.49 -6.53 0.79
CA HIS A 88 13.91 -7.08 -0.43
C HIS A 88 14.44 -6.44 -1.71
N PHE A 89 15.55 -5.70 -1.63
CA PHE A 89 16.20 -5.12 -2.80
C PHE A 89 16.57 -6.20 -3.83
N SER A 90 16.22 -5.97 -5.09
CA SER A 90 16.50 -6.92 -6.17
C SER A 90 16.57 -6.19 -7.52
N LEU A 91 17.66 -6.34 -8.24
CA LEU A 91 17.81 -5.86 -9.62
C LEU A 91 17.26 -6.86 -10.66
N SER A 92 16.99 -8.08 -10.25
CA SER A 92 16.44 -9.12 -11.14
C SER A 92 14.91 -9.10 -11.19
N ASP A 93 14.26 -8.35 -10.31
CA ASP A 93 12.81 -8.18 -10.33
C ASP A 93 12.39 -7.15 -11.39
N ARG A 94 11.21 -7.32 -11.97
CA ARG A 94 10.65 -6.37 -12.94
C ARG A 94 9.91 -5.22 -12.28
N GLU A 95 9.47 -5.39 -11.03
CA GLU A 95 8.77 -4.36 -10.28
C GLU A 95 9.78 -3.31 -9.80
N CYS A 96 9.64 -2.07 -10.29
CA CYS A 96 10.61 -0.99 -10.02
C CYS A 96 10.79 -0.69 -8.53
N ALA A 97 9.79 -0.95 -7.70
CA ALA A 97 9.87 -0.77 -6.26
C ALA A 97 10.98 -1.60 -5.58
N HIS A 98 11.41 -2.73 -6.18
CA HIS A 98 12.49 -3.57 -5.64
C HIS A 98 13.88 -2.95 -5.75
N TYR A 99 14.04 -1.95 -6.63
CA TYR A 99 15.34 -1.28 -6.82
C TYR A 99 15.24 0.27 -6.74
N ASP A 100 14.17 0.78 -6.15
CA ASP A 100 13.97 2.23 -5.93
C ASP A 100 15.14 2.88 -5.20
N LEU A 101 15.72 2.18 -4.22
CA LEU A 101 16.89 2.67 -3.48
C LEU A 101 18.05 3.08 -4.40
N LEU A 102 18.31 2.29 -5.44
CA LEU A 102 19.35 2.58 -6.42
C LEU A 102 18.88 3.58 -7.47
N SER A 103 17.71 3.33 -8.09
CA SER A 103 17.24 4.13 -9.21
C SER A 103 16.99 5.59 -8.81
N LEU A 104 16.46 5.86 -7.61
CA LEU A 104 16.25 7.22 -7.13
C LEU A 104 17.56 7.98 -6.93
N GLN A 105 18.62 7.30 -6.49
CA GLN A 105 19.96 7.87 -6.43
C GLN A 105 20.48 8.21 -7.83
N CYS A 106 20.30 7.31 -8.79
CA CYS A 106 20.70 7.52 -10.18
C CYS A 106 19.93 8.68 -10.85
N PHE A 107 18.72 8.97 -10.40
CA PHE A 107 17.92 10.11 -10.86
C PHE A 107 18.29 11.43 -10.18
N SER A 108 19.15 11.44 -9.19
CA SER A 108 19.62 12.69 -8.59
C SER A 108 20.55 13.43 -9.55
N THR A 109 20.50 14.76 -9.51
CA THR A 109 21.32 15.67 -10.33
C THR A 109 22.06 16.67 -9.43
N SER A 110 22.92 17.51 -9.99
CA SER A 110 23.57 18.57 -9.23
C SER A 110 22.60 19.60 -8.63
N GLY A 111 21.39 19.72 -9.19
CA GLY A 111 20.37 20.67 -8.74
C GLY A 111 19.22 20.04 -7.96
N LEU A 112 19.12 18.69 -7.93
CA LEU A 112 18.01 17.96 -7.30
C LEU A 112 18.52 16.64 -6.73
N ILE A 113 18.39 16.47 -5.42
CA ILE A 113 18.68 15.21 -4.74
C ILE A 113 17.35 14.50 -4.40
N ILE A 114 17.23 13.23 -4.75
CA ILE A 114 16.05 12.42 -4.47
C ILE A 114 16.43 11.32 -3.48
N TYR A 115 15.79 11.33 -2.30
CA TYR A 115 15.97 10.32 -1.27
C TYR A 115 14.79 9.34 -1.28
N SER A 116 15.09 8.05 -1.15
CA SER A 116 14.07 7.04 -0.79
C SER A 116 13.86 7.07 0.72
N GLU A 117 12.66 7.41 1.17
CA GLU A 117 12.33 7.55 2.59
C GLU A 117 11.49 6.37 3.09
N GLY A 118 11.87 5.81 4.23
CA GLY A 118 11.16 4.72 4.88
C GLY A 118 11.47 3.34 4.32
N GLY A 119 12.46 3.17 3.42
CA GLY A 119 12.86 1.87 2.88
C GLY A 119 13.57 0.97 3.88
N GLU A 120 14.07 1.51 4.99
CA GLU A 120 14.66 0.77 6.10
C GLU A 120 13.64 -0.01 6.94
N LYS A 121 12.35 0.28 6.78
CA LYS A 121 11.26 -0.30 7.56
C LYS A 121 10.40 -1.26 6.76
N GLU A 122 10.05 -2.38 7.37
CA GLU A 122 8.99 -3.24 6.86
C GLU A 122 7.62 -2.53 6.93
N ARG A 123 6.66 -3.01 6.16
CA ARG A 123 5.31 -2.43 6.13
C ARG A 123 4.63 -2.43 7.50
N ILE A 124 4.88 -3.42 8.32
CA ILE A 124 4.31 -3.49 9.69
C ILE A 124 4.85 -2.36 10.55
N ASP A 125 6.13 -2.03 10.44
CA ASP A 125 6.77 -0.95 11.20
C ASP A 125 6.27 0.41 10.73
N LYS A 126 6.17 0.62 9.41
CA LYS A 126 5.52 1.83 8.85
C LYS A 126 4.09 2.01 9.36
N THR A 127 3.34 0.91 9.52
CA THR A 127 1.99 0.98 10.10
C THR A 127 2.06 1.31 11.59
N ARG A 128 3.01 0.73 12.32
CA ARG A 128 3.21 1.00 13.76
C ARG A 128 3.54 2.48 14.00
N ASP A 129 4.34 3.10 13.14
CA ASP A 129 4.70 4.52 13.26
C ASP A 129 3.49 5.45 13.12
N ILE A 130 2.48 5.08 12.32
CA ILE A 130 1.35 5.95 12.03
C ILE A 130 0.09 5.65 12.86
N VAL A 131 0.05 4.57 13.66
CA VAL A 131 -1.20 4.18 14.36
C VAL A 131 -1.68 5.21 15.38
N ASP A 132 -0.79 6.02 15.94
CA ASP A 132 -1.12 7.07 16.89
C ASP A 132 -1.06 8.48 16.25
N PHE A 133 -0.77 8.58 14.95
CA PHE A 133 -0.75 9.81 14.18
C PHE A 133 -2.18 10.19 13.74
N LYS A 134 -2.70 11.28 14.31
CA LYS A 134 -4.10 11.70 14.12
C LYS A 134 -4.52 11.88 12.66
N PRO A 135 -3.72 12.53 11.78
CA PRO A 135 -4.09 12.63 10.37
C PRO A 135 -4.22 11.27 9.67
N ALA A 136 -3.40 10.27 10.03
CA ALA A 136 -3.57 8.92 9.48
C ALA A 136 -4.88 8.28 9.93
N GLN A 137 -5.29 8.47 11.18
CA GLN A 137 -6.55 7.95 11.71
C GLN A 137 -7.78 8.51 10.98
N LYS A 138 -7.70 9.78 10.54
CA LYS A 138 -8.78 10.50 9.85
C LYS A 138 -8.80 10.30 8.31
N TYR A 139 -7.59 10.18 7.71
CA TYR A 139 -7.49 10.33 6.25
C TYR A 139 -6.85 9.13 5.53
N LEU A 140 -6.36 8.11 6.27
CA LEU A 140 -5.71 6.96 5.64
C LEU A 140 -6.62 6.34 4.57
N HIS A 141 -6.13 6.30 3.33
CA HIS A 141 -6.79 5.65 2.22
C HIS A 141 -5.85 4.63 1.56
N VAL A 142 -6.25 3.37 1.58
CA VAL A 142 -5.46 2.25 1.03
C VAL A 142 -6.21 1.46 -0.04
N CYS A 143 -7.49 1.74 -0.24
CA CYS A 143 -8.32 1.01 -1.19
C CYS A 143 -7.88 1.25 -2.63
N LEU A 144 -7.83 0.18 -3.43
CA LEU A 144 -7.54 0.26 -4.86
C LEU A 144 -8.78 0.41 -5.72
N THR A 145 -9.96 0.04 -5.19
CA THR A 145 -11.16 -0.16 -5.99
C THR A 145 -12.28 0.83 -5.67
N LYS A 146 -12.17 1.58 -4.58
CA LYS A 146 -13.22 2.49 -4.12
C LYS A 146 -12.60 3.80 -3.63
N PRO A 147 -13.34 4.92 -3.66
CA PRO A 147 -12.89 6.19 -3.10
C PRO A 147 -12.84 6.21 -1.56
N TYR A 148 -13.33 5.17 -0.93
CA TYR A 148 -13.26 4.89 0.51
C TYR A 148 -12.63 3.51 0.77
N ASN A 149 -12.26 3.20 2.01
CA ASN A 149 -11.69 1.91 2.33
C ASN A 149 -12.78 0.83 2.42
N CYS A 150 -12.89 0.00 1.40
CA CYS A 150 -13.94 -1.01 1.28
C CYS A 150 -13.82 -2.19 2.26
N GLY A 151 -12.71 -2.34 2.99
CA GLY A 151 -12.43 -3.48 3.87
C GLY A 151 -12.14 -4.80 3.13
N ARG A 152 -12.52 -4.95 1.88
CA ARG A 152 -12.59 -6.24 1.17
C ARG A 152 -11.46 -6.48 0.16
N CYS A 153 -10.86 -5.43 -0.40
CA CYS A 153 -9.72 -5.57 -1.32
C CYS A 153 -8.44 -5.98 -0.57
N SER A 154 -7.46 -6.51 -1.27
CA SER A 154 -6.22 -7.03 -0.69
C SER A 154 -5.47 -6.01 0.17
N LYS A 155 -5.48 -4.73 -0.21
CA LYS A 155 -4.83 -3.67 0.57
C LYS A 155 -5.59 -3.33 1.84
N CYS A 156 -6.93 -3.21 1.78
CA CYS A 156 -7.75 -2.99 2.97
C CYS A 156 -7.63 -4.16 3.95
N GLN A 157 -7.69 -5.40 3.44
CA GLN A 157 -7.59 -6.61 4.28
C GLN A 157 -6.25 -6.69 5.00
N ARG A 158 -5.15 -6.43 4.30
CA ARG A 158 -3.82 -6.39 4.90
C ARG A 158 -3.70 -5.32 5.97
N THR A 159 -4.17 -4.11 5.69
CA THR A 159 -4.12 -3.01 6.67
C THR A 159 -4.94 -3.33 7.91
N LEU A 160 -6.18 -3.83 7.77
CA LEU A 160 -7.02 -4.22 8.89
C LEU A 160 -6.40 -5.34 9.74
N LEU A 161 -5.79 -6.36 9.11
CA LEU A 161 -5.07 -7.42 9.82
C LEU A 161 -3.86 -6.87 10.60
N THR A 162 -3.12 -5.92 10.02
CA THR A 162 -2.00 -5.28 10.71
C THR A 162 -2.49 -4.44 11.90
N LEU A 163 -3.56 -3.66 11.73
CA LEU A 163 -4.17 -2.88 12.81
C LEU A 163 -4.74 -3.77 13.93
N ASP A 164 -5.34 -4.92 13.58
CA ASP A 164 -5.80 -5.91 14.55
C ASP A 164 -4.63 -6.49 15.34
N TYR A 165 -3.55 -6.88 14.65
CA TYR A 165 -2.34 -7.37 15.30
C TYR A 165 -1.76 -6.34 16.30
N LEU A 166 -1.73 -5.07 15.90
CA LEU A 166 -1.24 -3.97 16.74
C LEU A 166 -2.22 -3.53 17.85
N ASN A 167 -3.44 -4.12 17.92
CA ASN A 167 -4.53 -3.72 18.82
C ASN A 167 -4.97 -2.26 18.63
N LYS A 168 -4.95 -1.76 17.40
CA LYS A 168 -5.21 -0.35 17.04
C LYS A 168 -6.38 -0.16 16.06
N LEU A 169 -7.24 -1.18 15.91
CA LEU A 169 -8.41 -1.11 15.01
C LEU A 169 -9.30 0.10 15.30
N ASP A 170 -9.61 0.33 16.58
CA ASP A 170 -10.57 1.36 16.96
C ASP A 170 -10.06 2.78 16.70
N ASN A 171 -8.74 2.97 16.55
CA ASN A 171 -8.14 4.25 16.15
C ASN A 171 -8.53 4.63 14.71
N PHE A 172 -8.92 3.67 13.88
CA PHE A 172 -9.19 3.86 12.44
C PHE A 172 -10.67 3.70 12.09
N LYS A 173 -11.58 3.85 13.06
CA LYS A 173 -13.03 3.73 12.86
C LYS A 173 -13.63 4.79 11.92
N GLU A 174 -12.96 5.91 11.71
CA GLU A 174 -13.39 6.96 10.79
C GLU A 174 -13.11 6.60 9.32
N VAL A 175 -12.13 5.75 9.08
CA VAL A 175 -11.69 5.39 7.72
C VAL A 175 -11.96 3.94 7.33
N PHE A 176 -12.31 3.07 8.30
CA PHE A 176 -12.69 1.68 8.06
C PHE A 176 -13.96 1.30 8.80
N ASP A 177 -14.77 0.45 8.21
CA ASP A 177 -15.88 -0.23 8.90
C ASP A 177 -15.31 -1.33 9.82
N ILE A 178 -15.03 -0.95 11.07
CA ILE A 178 -14.44 -1.85 12.06
C ILE A 178 -15.45 -2.91 12.54
N ASN A 179 -16.75 -2.59 12.54
CA ASN A 179 -17.79 -3.56 12.90
C ASN A 179 -17.85 -4.68 11.87
N TYR A 180 -17.87 -4.33 10.57
CA TYR A 180 -17.79 -5.33 9.50
C TYR A 180 -16.55 -6.22 9.64
N TYR A 181 -15.39 -5.65 9.97
CA TYR A 181 -14.18 -6.43 10.21
C TYR A 181 -14.34 -7.40 11.36
N LYS A 182 -14.83 -6.93 12.53
CA LYS A 182 -15.02 -7.74 13.74
C LYS A 182 -16.00 -8.92 13.49
N GLU A 183 -17.09 -8.69 12.79
CA GLU A 183 -18.06 -9.71 12.41
C GLU A 183 -17.47 -10.76 11.45
N ASN A 184 -16.57 -10.33 10.57
CA ASN A 184 -15.94 -11.18 9.56
C ASN A 184 -14.52 -11.64 9.92
N ARG A 185 -14.05 -11.43 11.16
CA ARG A 185 -12.68 -11.67 11.61
C ARG A 185 -12.12 -13.05 11.22
N VAL A 186 -12.93 -14.09 11.37
CA VAL A 186 -12.55 -15.47 11.00
C VAL A 186 -12.16 -15.58 9.51
N ARG A 187 -12.86 -14.86 8.63
CA ARG A 187 -12.54 -14.83 7.19
C ARG A 187 -11.17 -14.18 6.94
N TYR A 188 -10.86 -13.08 7.63
CA TYR A 188 -9.56 -12.40 7.52
C TYR A 188 -8.42 -13.28 8.07
N TYR A 189 -8.65 -13.98 9.16
CA TYR A 189 -7.68 -14.90 9.75
C TYR A 189 -7.38 -16.08 8.80
N LYS A 190 -8.41 -16.67 8.18
CA LYS A 190 -8.24 -17.70 7.14
C LYS A 190 -7.45 -17.17 5.94
N LEU A 191 -7.70 -15.93 5.52
CA LEU A 191 -6.94 -15.29 4.46
C LEU A 191 -5.47 -15.13 4.84
N LEU A 192 -5.16 -14.67 6.04
CA LEU A 192 -3.79 -14.52 6.53
C LEU A 192 -3.04 -15.88 6.53
N ALA A 193 -3.69 -16.93 7.04
CA ALA A 193 -3.14 -18.28 7.02
C ALA A 193 -2.93 -18.81 5.58
N TYR A 194 -3.84 -18.49 4.67
CA TYR A 194 -3.68 -18.82 3.24
C TYR A 194 -2.51 -18.07 2.61
N LEU A 195 -2.37 -16.76 2.84
CA LEU A 195 -1.27 -15.96 2.31
C LEU A 195 0.08 -16.46 2.81
N HIS A 196 0.21 -16.81 4.08
CA HIS A 196 1.39 -17.49 4.63
C HIS A 196 1.69 -18.79 3.85
N SER A 197 0.69 -19.65 3.64
CA SER A 197 0.89 -20.91 2.90
C SER A 197 1.32 -20.71 1.44
N MET A 198 1.11 -19.52 0.89
CA MET A 198 1.54 -19.11 -0.45
C MET A 198 2.92 -18.44 -0.47
N GLY A 199 3.58 -18.31 0.69
CA GLY A 199 4.86 -17.62 0.81
C GLY A 199 4.78 -16.11 0.66
N ASN A 200 3.64 -15.50 1.00
CA ASN A 200 3.47 -14.06 0.90
C ASN A 200 4.24 -13.33 2.01
N ARG A 201 5.42 -12.82 1.67
CA ARG A 201 6.36 -12.19 2.59
C ARG A 201 5.79 -10.95 3.28
N MET A 202 5.02 -10.12 2.57
CA MET A 202 4.47 -8.87 3.12
C MET A 202 3.56 -9.06 4.34
N ASN A 203 2.94 -10.24 4.48
CA ASN A 203 2.05 -10.54 5.60
C ASN A 203 2.71 -11.44 6.65
N GLU A 204 3.95 -11.89 6.41
CA GLU A 204 4.64 -12.83 7.28
C GLU A 204 4.84 -12.31 8.70
N PRO A 205 5.30 -11.07 8.93
CA PRO A 205 5.46 -10.54 10.29
C PRO A 205 4.13 -10.49 11.07
N VAL A 206 3.03 -10.15 10.38
CA VAL A 206 1.69 -10.14 10.99
C VAL A 206 1.25 -11.57 11.32
N TYR A 207 1.48 -12.53 10.41
CA TYR A 207 1.14 -13.94 10.64
C TYR A 207 1.88 -14.48 11.87
N GLN A 208 3.18 -14.29 11.95
CA GLN A 208 4.00 -14.77 13.07
C GLN A 208 3.57 -14.13 14.39
N GLY A 209 3.35 -12.83 14.40
CA GLY A 209 2.87 -12.13 15.60
C GLY A 209 1.49 -12.59 16.07
N MET A 210 0.58 -12.86 15.14
CA MET A 210 -0.78 -13.33 15.44
C MET A 210 -0.82 -14.77 16.01
N LEU A 211 0.20 -15.59 15.79
CA LEU A 211 0.26 -16.95 16.37
C LEU A 211 0.24 -16.95 17.92
N SER A 212 0.56 -15.84 18.56
CA SER A 212 0.41 -15.67 20.00
C SER A 212 -1.06 -15.62 20.46
N ARG A 213 -2.01 -15.38 19.54
CA ARG A 213 -3.44 -15.33 19.82
C ARG A 213 -4.09 -16.72 19.66
N PRO A 214 -4.67 -17.31 20.71
CA PRO A 214 -5.21 -18.67 20.64
C PRO A 214 -6.28 -18.87 19.55
N GLU A 215 -7.15 -17.88 19.34
CA GLU A 215 -8.17 -17.93 18.29
C GLU A 215 -7.58 -17.97 16.88
N PHE A 216 -6.55 -17.17 16.61
CA PHE A 216 -5.85 -17.20 15.31
C PHE A 216 -5.09 -18.51 15.12
N LYS A 217 -4.36 -18.97 16.15
CA LYS A 217 -3.58 -20.20 16.10
C LYS A 217 -4.45 -21.40 15.73
N LYS A 218 -5.62 -21.56 16.35
CA LYS A 218 -6.58 -22.63 15.99
C LYS A 218 -6.96 -22.59 14.52
N ILE A 219 -7.24 -21.39 13.97
CA ILE A 219 -7.58 -21.22 12.55
C ILE A 219 -6.37 -21.52 11.67
N ALA A 220 -5.18 -21.04 12.02
CA ALA A 220 -3.94 -21.28 11.27
C ALA A 220 -3.61 -22.78 11.20
N ASP A 221 -3.73 -23.52 12.30
CA ASP A 221 -3.49 -24.96 12.34
C ASP A 221 -4.47 -25.73 11.43
N ILE A 222 -5.76 -25.37 11.45
CA ILE A 222 -6.77 -25.95 10.55
C ILE A 222 -6.46 -25.66 9.09
N GLU A 223 -6.12 -24.40 8.76
CA GLU A 223 -5.83 -24.00 7.37
C GLU A 223 -4.49 -24.59 6.88
N LYS A 224 -3.54 -24.84 7.75
CA LYS A 224 -2.28 -25.54 7.44
C LYS A 224 -2.53 -26.96 6.89
N ILE A 225 -3.53 -27.66 7.41
CA ILE A 225 -3.94 -28.99 6.91
C ILE A 225 -4.74 -28.87 5.61
N LYS A 226 -5.62 -27.87 5.49
CA LYS A 226 -6.55 -27.71 4.34
C LYS A 226 -5.87 -27.15 3.09
N ASN A 227 -4.88 -26.27 3.23
CA ASN A 227 -4.28 -25.58 2.10
C ASN A 227 -3.51 -26.48 1.14
N PRO A 228 -2.73 -27.50 1.57
CA PRO A 228 -2.14 -28.48 0.67
C PRO A 228 -3.17 -29.24 -0.16
N LEU A 229 -4.28 -29.65 0.45
CA LEU A 229 -5.36 -30.34 -0.23
C LEU A 229 -6.03 -29.49 -1.31
N ARG A 230 -6.22 -28.18 -1.04
CA ARG A 230 -6.73 -27.21 -2.02
C ARG A 230 -5.77 -27.00 -3.20
N LYS A 231 -4.45 -27.01 -2.96
CA LYS A 231 -3.42 -26.89 -4.02
C LYS A 231 -3.46 -28.12 -4.94
N VAL A 232 -3.58 -29.31 -4.39
CA VAL A 232 -3.70 -30.57 -5.15
C VAL A 232 -4.99 -30.55 -5.99
N LYS A 233 -6.14 -30.20 -5.38
CA LYS A 233 -7.43 -30.14 -6.07
C LYS A 233 -7.43 -29.14 -7.25
N LYS A 234 -6.79 -27.97 -7.10
CA LYS A 234 -6.63 -27.00 -8.19
C LYS A 234 -5.73 -27.50 -9.32
N LYS A 235 -4.71 -28.31 -9.03
CA LYS A 235 -3.84 -28.91 -10.07
C LYS A 235 -4.56 -30.00 -10.84
N VAL A 236 -5.42 -30.79 -10.18
CA VAL A 236 -6.16 -31.89 -10.81
C VAL A 236 -7.30 -31.35 -11.71
N LEU A 237 -7.94 -30.25 -11.32
CA LEU A 237 -9.04 -29.63 -12.10
C LEU A 237 -8.54 -28.74 -13.27
N LYS A 238 -7.23 -28.53 -13.41
CA LYS A 238 -6.61 -27.76 -14.53
C LYS A 238 -5.96 -28.68 -15.57
N LYS A 239 -6.04 -30.00 -15.40
CA LYS A 239 -5.74 -31.01 -16.41
C LYS A 239 -7.04 -31.49 -17.04
#